data_51cf33d790ae96b5115e671d25b9bf12
#
_entry.id   51cf33d790ae96b5115e671d25b9bf12
#
_cell.length_a   1.000
_cell.length_b   1.000
_cell.length_c   1.000
_cell.angle_alpha   90.00
_cell.angle_beta   90.00
_cell.angle_gamma   90.00
#
_symmetry.space_group_name_H-M   'P 1'
#
loop_
_entity.id
_entity.type
_entity.pdbx_description
1 polymer ?
#
loop_
_entity_poly.entity_id
_entity_poly.type
_entity_poly.pdbx_seq_one_letter_code
_entity_poly.pdbx_strand_id
1 'polypeptide(L)'
;MLLEMAADGFGDRVALGPSDGGLTYRELYDSAGVASERFRADGGSHVAMADLSSAALPVSLFGAAWAGLPFVPLNYRLADDELAALASRISPAIIIVDPDSPDRLTGIDGIGLLSRHGLMDLVEGAEPPEPEWDMSGEGTAIELFTSGTTGEPKAALLRHRHLVSYVLGSVEFMGAHEDEAALVSVPPYHVAGIAAILSNVYAGRRVVQLPTFDAGDWVALVRAESITSAMVVPTMLTRIVEVLDAEGPDGPGLPTLRSLSYGGGRMPSPTILRALELLPTTAFVNAYGLTETSSTVALLGPDEHREAMASDDPVVRARLGSAGRPLPTIEVTIRDDLGDEVAVGQPGEIWVRGEQVSGEYRGSAPRLTPDGWFPTHDGGWMDADGFLHVTGRMDDVIVKGGQNVSPGEIEEVLVCHPEIGRASCRARV
;
A
#
# COMPACT_ATOMS: atom_id res chain seq x y z
N MET A 1 -11.27 11.16 -13.07
CA MET A 1 -10.06 11.57 -13.83
C MET A 1 -9.11 10.39 -14.11
N LEU A 2 -8.34 9.80 -13.15
CA LEU A 2 -7.36 8.74 -13.47
C LEU A 2 -7.99 7.54 -14.21
N LEU A 3 -9.12 7.01 -13.71
CA LEU A 3 -9.82 5.91 -14.35
C LEU A 3 -10.44 6.30 -15.69
N GLU A 4 -10.98 7.50 -15.82
CA GLU A 4 -11.54 8.04 -17.07
C GLU A 4 -10.46 8.09 -18.16
N MET A 5 -9.30 8.67 -17.83
CA MET A 5 -8.16 8.72 -18.77
C MET A 5 -7.75 7.30 -19.22
N ALA A 6 -7.70 6.34 -18.30
CA ALA A 6 -7.37 4.95 -18.63
C ALA A 6 -8.46 4.28 -19.49
N ALA A 7 -9.75 4.52 -19.18
CA ALA A 7 -10.87 4.00 -19.95
C ALA A 7 -10.94 4.58 -21.37
N ASP A 8 -10.59 5.85 -21.55
CA ASP A 8 -10.51 6.48 -22.86
C ASP A 8 -9.31 5.97 -23.69
N GLY A 9 -8.19 5.67 -23.01
CA GLY A 9 -7.00 5.15 -23.67
C GLY A 9 -7.02 3.65 -23.96
N PHE A 10 -7.61 2.85 -23.07
CA PHE A 10 -7.55 1.39 -23.07
C PHE A 10 -8.91 0.70 -22.86
N GLY A 11 -10.01 1.33 -23.29
CA GLY A 11 -11.36 0.89 -22.97
C GLY A 11 -11.60 -0.61 -23.08
N ASP A 12 -11.12 -1.25 -24.13
CA ASP A 12 -11.32 -2.68 -24.40
C ASP A 12 -10.30 -3.60 -23.70
N ARG A 13 -9.23 -3.04 -23.08
CA ARG A 13 -8.25 -3.82 -22.35
C ARG A 13 -8.82 -4.29 -21.01
N VAL A 14 -8.52 -5.53 -20.61
CA VAL A 14 -8.91 -6.03 -19.27
C VAL A 14 -8.20 -5.24 -18.19
N ALA A 15 -8.95 -4.61 -17.30
CA ALA A 15 -8.48 -3.87 -16.13
C ALA A 15 -8.40 -4.74 -14.87
N LEU A 16 -9.40 -5.60 -14.65
CA LEU A 16 -9.53 -6.38 -13.41
C LEU A 16 -9.82 -7.85 -13.67
N GLY A 17 -9.21 -8.73 -12.91
CA GLY A 17 -9.49 -10.15 -12.89
C GLY A 17 -8.70 -10.97 -13.92
N PRO A 18 -9.20 -12.16 -14.31
CA PRO A 18 -8.53 -13.04 -15.25
C PRO A 18 -8.42 -12.41 -16.64
N SER A 19 -7.47 -12.88 -17.45
CA SER A 19 -7.26 -12.38 -18.82
C SER A 19 -8.43 -12.69 -19.74
N ASP A 20 -9.18 -13.73 -19.44
CA ASP A 20 -10.40 -14.11 -20.15
C ASP A 20 -11.61 -13.93 -19.22
N GLY A 21 -12.51 -13.02 -19.58
CA GLY A 21 -13.72 -12.72 -18.80
C GLY A 21 -13.55 -11.78 -17.61
N GLY A 22 -12.40 -11.10 -17.49
CA GLY A 22 -12.23 -10.01 -16.54
C GLY A 22 -12.97 -8.73 -16.98
N LEU A 23 -13.11 -7.76 -16.06
CA LEU A 23 -13.69 -6.45 -16.38
C LEU A 23 -12.70 -5.62 -17.21
N THR A 24 -13.15 -5.05 -18.31
CA THR A 24 -12.38 -4.10 -19.11
C THR A 24 -12.28 -2.73 -18.42
N TYR A 25 -11.41 -1.86 -18.90
CA TYR A 25 -11.30 -0.49 -18.39
C TYR A 25 -12.59 0.30 -18.57
N ARG A 26 -13.30 0.09 -19.68
CA ARG A 26 -14.60 0.72 -19.94
C ARG A 26 -15.65 0.19 -18.96
N GLU A 27 -15.75 -1.11 -18.77
CA GLU A 27 -16.69 -1.72 -17.82
C GLU A 27 -16.39 -1.31 -16.37
N LEU A 28 -15.10 -1.18 -15.98
CA LEU A 28 -14.73 -0.67 -14.66
C LEU A 28 -15.18 0.80 -14.48
N TYR A 29 -14.99 1.62 -15.52
CA TYR A 29 -15.41 3.02 -15.51
C TYR A 29 -16.94 3.13 -15.39
N ASP A 30 -17.67 2.40 -16.21
CA ASP A 30 -19.14 2.38 -16.21
C ASP A 30 -19.66 1.87 -14.85
N SER A 31 -19.09 0.78 -14.33
CA SER A 31 -19.44 0.23 -13.02
C SER A 31 -19.21 1.24 -11.89
N ALA A 32 -18.09 1.98 -11.91
CA ALA A 32 -17.83 3.02 -10.92
C ALA A 32 -18.84 4.17 -10.99
N GLY A 33 -19.25 4.56 -12.21
CA GLY A 33 -20.28 5.56 -12.43
C GLY A 33 -21.64 5.14 -11.85
N VAL A 34 -22.10 3.93 -12.15
CA VAL A 34 -23.37 3.39 -11.61
C VAL A 34 -23.29 3.26 -10.08
N ALA A 35 -22.18 2.75 -9.54
CA ALA A 35 -21.97 2.68 -8.09
C ALA A 35 -22.08 4.05 -7.42
N SER A 36 -21.59 5.11 -8.07
CA SER A 36 -21.64 6.47 -7.55
C SER A 36 -23.05 6.99 -7.33
N GLU A 37 -23.99 6.69 -8.23
CA GLU A 37 -25.41 7.04 -8.07
C GLU A 37 -26.01 6.37 -6.85
N ARG A 38 -25.72 5.09 -6.67
CA ARG A 38 -26.17 4.33 -5.50
C ARG A 38 -25.63 4.96 -4.20
N PHE A 39 -24.34 5.28 -4.17
CA PHE A 39 -23.71 5.86 -2.98
C PHE A 39 -24.27 7.24 -2.62
N ARG A 40 -24.61 8.07 -3.63
CA ARG A 40 -25.29 9.35 -3.40
C ARG A 40 -26.73 9.18 -2.92
N ALA A 41 -27.46 8.19 -3.50
CA ALA A 41 -28.85 7.95 -3.16
C ALA A 41 -29.05 7.47 -1.72
N ASP A 42 -28.08 6.76 -1.14
CA ASP A 42 -28.14 6.32 0.25
C ASP A 42 -27.93 7.46 1.26
N GLY A 43 -27.52 8.65 0.81
CA GLY A 43 -27.40 9.85 1.64
C GLY A 43 -26.32 9.80 2.72
N GLY A 44 -25.40 8.84 2.63
CA GLY A 44 -24.24 8.70 3.51
C GLY A 44 -23.19 9.76 3.27
N SER A 45 -22.32 9.97 4.24
CA SER A 45 -21.17 10.86 4.14
C SER A 45 -19.86 10.11 3.78
N HIS A 46 -19.90 8.77 3.77
CA HIS A 46 -18.77 7.89 3.47
C HIS A 46 -19.23 6.64 2.71
N VAL A 47 -18.34 6.13 1.90
CA VAL A 47 -18.41 4.76 1.35
C VAL A 47 -17.31 3.94 2.01
N ALA A 48 -17.65 2.82 2.63
CA ALA A 48 -16.67 1.97 3.28
C ALA A 48 -16.71 0.55 2.71
N MET A 49 -15.63 -0.20 2.93
CA MET A 49 -15.57 -1.62 2.60
C MET A 49 -14.94 -2.40 3.75
N ALA A 50 -15.66 -3.39 4.27
CA ALA A 50 -15.23 -4.33 5.28
C ALA A 50 -15.25 -5.75 4.69
N ASP A 51 -14.38 -6.00 3.71
CA ASP A 51 -14.41 -7.22 2.90
C ASP A 51 -13.02 -7.57 2.36
N LEU A 52 -12.92 -8.76 1.77
CA LEU A 52 -11.76 -9.26 1.05
C LEU A 52 -11.47 -8.46 -0.23
N SER A 53 -10.23 -8.52 -0.71
CA SER A 53 -9.88 -7.99 -2.03
C SER A 53 -10.66 -8.70 -3.14
N SER A 54 -11.39 -7.93 -3.94
CA SER A 54 -12.19 -8.39 -5.07
C SER A 54 -12.44 -7.24 -6.03
N ALA A 55 -13.09 -7.47 -7.18
CA ALA A 55 -13.47 -6.42 -8.12
C ALA A 55 -14.35 -5.32 -7.50
N ALA A 56 -15.10 -5.64 -6.43
CA ALA A 56 -15.90 -4.67 -5.69
C ALA A 56 -15.04 -3.57 -5.04
N LEU A 57 -13.76 -3.84 -4.72
CA LEU A 57 -12.86 -2.84 -4.12
C LEU A 57 -12.54 -1.70 -5.09
N PRO A 58 -11.99 -1.90 -6.30
CA PRO A 58 -11.78 -0.80 -7.24
C PRO A 58 -13.09 -0.13 -7.68
N VAL A 59 -14.18 -0.88 -7.89
CA VAL A 59 -15.50 -0.30 -8.19
C VAL A 59 -15.96 0.63 -7.08
N SER A 60 -15.85 0.22 -5.81
CA SER A 60 -16.21 1.07 -4.66
C SER A 60 -15.29 2.28 -4.50
N LEU A 61 -13.98 2.10 -4.68
CA LEU A 61 -12.98 3.17 -4.59
C LEU A 61 -13.24 4.28 -5.62
N PHE A 62 -13.39 3.90 -6.88
CA PHE A 62 -13.64 4.87 -7.96
C PHE A 62 -15.07 5.40 -7.93
N GLY A 63 -16.06 4.58 -7.55
CA GLY A 63 -17.46 5.01 -7.36
C GLY A 63 -17.61 6.03 -6.23
N ALA A 64 -16.92 5.83 -5.11
CA ALA A 64 -16.89 6.79 -4.01
C ALA A 64 -16.27 8.13 -4.46
N ALA A 65 -15.12 8.06 -5.16
CA ALA A 65 -14.48 9.24 -5.74
C ALA A 65 -15.40 9.99 -6.71
N TRP A 66 -16.14 9.25 -7.55
CA TRP A 66 -17.14 9.80 -8.47
C TRP A 66 -18.32 10.43 -7.73
N ALA A 67 -18.76 9.82 -6.62
CA ALA A 67 -19.81 10.38 -5.77
C ALA A 67 -19.38 11.63 -4.99
N GLY A 68 -18.08 11.93 -4.93
CA GLY A 68 -17.53 13.00 -4.09
C GLY A 68 -17.48 12.61 -2.61
N LEU A 69 -17.46 11.31 -2.30
CA LEU A 69 -17.46 10.76 -0.95
C LEU A 69 -16.11 10.13 -0.60
N PRO A 70 -15.61 10.28 0.64
CA PRO A 70 -14.44 9.56 1.10
C PRO A 70 -14.66 8.04 1.06
N PHE A 71 -13.66 7.30 0.54
CA PHE A 71 -13.63 5.86 0.65
C PHE A 71 -12.88 5.43 1.91
N VAL A 72 -13.46 4.49 2.69
CA VAL A 72 -12.92 4.01 3.97
C VAL A 72 -12.73 2.50 3.95
N PRO A 73 -11.52 2.00 3.65
CA PRO A 73 -11.26 0.57 3.74
C PRO A 73 -11.08 0.16 5.20
N LEU A 74 -12.04 -0.60 5.72
CA LEU A 74 -12.04 -1.10 7.10
C LEU A 74 -11.30 -2.44 7.20
N ASN A 75 -10.57 -2.63 8.29
CA ASN A 75 -9.92 -3.91 8.55
C ASN A 75 -10.95 -4.97 8.98
N TYR A 76 -11.40 -5.78 8.03
CA TYR A 76 -12.38 -6.84 8.24
C TYR A 76 -11.92 -7.96 9.18
N ARG A 77 -10.63 -8.01 9.55
CA ARG A 77 -10.05 -9.00 10.48
C ARG A 77 -10.15 -8.59 11.95
N LEU A 78 -10.60 -7.38 12.24
CA LEU A 78 -10.84 -6.92 13.60
C LEU A 78 -11.95 -7.73 14.27
N ALA A 79 -11.97 -7.75 15.60
CA ALA A 79 -13.11 -8.25 16.36
C ALA A 79 -14.37 -7.43 16.05
N ASP A 80 -15.55 -8.03 16.25
CA ASP A 80 -16.81 -7.41 15.85
C ASP A 80 -17.07 -6.08 16.55
N ASP A 81 -16.72 -5.98 17.83
CA ASP A 81 -16.85 -4.76 18.62
C ASP A 81 -15.88 -3.64 18.15
N GLU A 82 -14.65 -4.00 17.78
CA GLU A 82 -13.67 -3.06 17.23
C GLU A 82 -14.11 -2.57 15.86
N LEU A 83 -14.59 -3.49 14.99
CA LEU A 83 -15.08 -3.14 13.66
C LEU A 83 -16.32 -2.25 13.74
N ALA A 84 -17.27 -2.57 14.63
CA ALA A 84 -18.46 -1.77 14.87
C ALA A 84 -18.13 -0.37 15.42
N ALA A 85 -17.11 -0.27 16.30
CA ALA A 85 -16.64 1.01 16.79
C ALA A 85 -16.07 1.89 15.68
N LEU A 86 -15.30 1.32 14.73
CA LEU A 86 -14.81 2.07 13.57
C LEU A 86 -15.94 2.47 12.62
N ALA A 87 -16.89 1.56 12.34
CA ALA A 87 -18.05 1.84 11.50
C ALA A 87 -18.90 2.98 12.06
N SER A 88 -19.11 3.01 13.38
CA SER A 88 -19.85 4.09 14.05
C SER A 88 -19.19 5.48 13.89
N ARG A 89 -17.86 5.53 13.75
CA ARG A 89 -17.11 6.80 13.57
C ARG A 89 -17.29 7.42 12.19
N ILE A 90 -17.69 6.64 11.20
CA ILE A 90 -17.92 7.09 9.82
C ILE A 90 -19.40 7.23 9.48
N SER A 91 -20.30 6.99 10.45
CA SER A 91 -21.74 7.17 10.28
C SER A 91 -22.09 8.65 9.97
N PRO A 92 -23.05 8.93 9.03
CA PRO A 92 -23.76 7.98 8.18
C PRO A 92 -22.91 7.47 7.01
N ALA A 93 -22.98 6.15 6.72
CA ALA A 93 -22.19 5.55 5.65
C ALA A 93 -22.90 4.36 5.01
N ILE A 94 -22.51 4.04 3.76
CA ILE A 94 -22.76 2.74 3.14
C ILE A 94 -21.50 1.90 3.25
N ILE A 95 -21.63 0.65 3.73
CA ILE A 95 -20.50 -0.27 3.89
C ILE A 95 -20.72 -1.49 3.01
N ILE A 96 -19.75 -1.75 2.12
CA ILE A 96 -19.68 -2.98 1.33
C ILE A 96 -19.13 -4.07 2.23
N VAL A 97 -19.86 -5.19 2.34
CA VAL A 97 -19.57 -6.28 3.27
C VAL A 97 -19.46 -7.62 2.57
N ASP A 98 -18.75 -8.54 3.23
CA ASP A 98 -18.70 -9.94 2.84
C ASP A 98 -20.11 -10.57 2.91
N PRO A 99 -20.61 -11.14 1.81
CA PRO A 99 -21.91 -11.82 1.80
C PRO A 99 -22.00 -13.00 2.77
N ASP A 100 -20.87 -13.61 3.13
CA ASP A 100 -20.81 -14.73 4.06
C ASP A 100 -20.81 -14.28 5.54
N SER A 101 -20.66 -12.98 5.81
CA SER A 101 -20.60 -12.40 7.15
C SER A 101 -21.35 -11.05 7.25
N PRO A 102 -22.60 -10.95 6.73
CA PRO A 102 -23.31 -9.68 6.62
C PRO A 102 -23.71 -9.10 7.99
N ASP A 103 -23.87 -9.94 9.00
CA ASP A 103 -24.46 -9.57 10.30
C ASP A 103 -23.50 -8.82 11.22
N ARG A 104 -22.19 -8.84 10.94
CA ARG A 104 -21.15 -8.24 11.79
C ARG A 104 -21.32 -6.73 12.06
N LEU A 105 -21.99 -6.02 11.16
CA LEU A 105 -22.23 -4.58 11.24
C LEU A 105 -23.72 -4.22 11.27
N THR A 106 -24.58 -5.21 11.45
CA THR A 106 -26.02 -5.01 11.50
C THR A 106 -26.43 -4.23 12.75
N GLY A 107 -27.38 -3.29 12.61
CA GLY A 107 -27.97 -2.55 13.74
C GLY A 107 -27.17 -1.34 14.21
N ILE A 108 -26.09 -0.96 13.51
CA ILE A 108 -25.38 0.29 13.77
C ILE A 108 -26.16 1.45 13.14
N ASP A 109 -26.49 2.44 13.97
CA ASP A 109 -27.29 3.60 13.53
C ASP A 109 -26.59 4.38 12.40
N GLY A 110 -27.36 4.70 11.35
CA GLY A 110 -26.88 5.43 10.18
C GLY A 110 -25.96 4.62 9.25
N ILE A 111 -25.82 3.29 9.43
CA ILE A 111 -25.05 2.43 8.54
C ILE A 111 -25.98 1.64 7.63
N GLY A 112 -25.85 1.85 6.31
CA GLY A 112 -26.38 1.00 5.26
C GLY A 112 -25.40 -0.10 4.88
N LEU A 113 -25.89 -1.34 4.70
CA LEU A 113 -25.05 -2.46 4.29
C LEU A 113 -25.41 -2.88 2.85
N LEU A 114 -24.37 -3.15 2.05
CA LEU A 114 -24.48 -3.68 0.70
C LEU A 114 -23.48 -4.83 0.55
N SER A 115 -23.92 -6.03 0.18
CA SER A 115 -22.97 -7.11 -0.08
C SER A 115 -22.15 -6.83 -1.33
N ARG A 116 -20.90 -7.34 -1.40
CA ARG A 116 -20.08 -7.21 -2.62
C ARG A 116 -20.78 -7.79 -3.84
N HIS A 117 -21.52 -8.90 -3.70
CA HIS A 117 -22.33 -9.47 -4.79
C HIS A 117 -23.44 -8.51 -5.21
N GLY A 118 -24.19 -7.96 -4.25
CA GLY A 118 -25.24 -6.99 -4.55
C GLY A 118 -24.73 -5.72 -5.21
N LEU A 119 -23.51 -5.28 -4.89
CA LEU A 119 -22.85 -4.19 -5.60
C LEU A 119 -22.53 -4.59 -7.05
N MET A 120 -21.91 -5.76 -7.24
CA MET A 120 -21.52 -6.21 -8.59
C MET A 120 -22.74 -6.49 -9.48
N ASP A 121 -23.81 -7.09 -8.93
CA ASP A 121 -25.08 -7.29 -9.64
C ASP A 121 -25.73 -5.95 -10.03
N LEU A 122 -25.62 -4.93 -9.17
CA LEU A 122 -26.17 -3.59 -9.43
C LEU A 122 -25.48 -2.91 -10.62
N VAL A 123 -24.18 -3.08 -10.78
CA VAL A 123 -23.38 -2.37 -11.79
C VAL A 123 -23.28 -3.13 -13.11
N GLU A 124 -23.68 -4.41 -13.15
CA GLU A 124 -23.58 -5.25 -14.35
C GLU A 124 -24.49 -4.73 -15.47
N GLY A 125 -23.89 -4.32 -16.58
CA GLY A 125 -24.59 -3.90 -17.80
C GLY A 125 -25.42 -2.61 -17.67
N ALA A 126 -25.29 -1.86 -16.57
CA ALA A 126 -25.96 -0.58 -16.38
C ALA A 126 -25.14 0.57 -17.01
N GLU A 127 -25.85 1.59 -17.50
CA GLU A 127 -25.22 2.78 -18.07
C GLU A 127 -24.84 3.77 -16.97
N PRO A 128 -23.60 4.33 -16.99
CA PRO A 128 -23.17 5.30 -16.01
C PRO A 128 -23.84 6.66 -16.24
N PRO A 129 -23.95 7.51 -15.19
CA PRO A 129 -24.37 8.90 -15.33
C PRO A 129 -23.29 9.73 -16.03
N GLU A 130 -23.67 10.90 -16.53
CA GLU A 130 -22.68 11.89 -16.96
C GLU A 130 -21.79 12.31 -15.79
N PRO A 131 -20.46 12.43 -15.99
CA PRO A 131 -19.55 12.74 -14.93
C PRO A 131 -19.65 14.20 -14.47
N GLU A 132 -19.78 14.39 -13.15
CA GLU A 132 -19.71 15.69 -12.50
C GLU A 132 -18.65 15.62 -11.40
N TRP A 133 -17.41 16.04 -11.70
CA TRP A 133 -16.34 16.01 -10.72
C TRP A 133 -15.95 17.38 -10.18
N ASP A 134 -15.57 17.41 -8.90
CA ASP A 134 -14.78 18.51 -8.37
C ASP A 134 -13.29 18.33 -8.78
N MET A 135 -12.85 19.19 -9.69
CA MET A 135 -11.47 19.18 -10.18
C MET A 135 -10.48 19.91 -9.25
N SER A 136 -10.95 20.46 -8.12
CA SER A 136 -10.06 21.14 -7.15
C SER A 136 -9.04 20.20 -6.52
N GLY A 137 -9.38 18.93 -6.41
CA GLY A 137 -8.58 17.91 -5.71
C GLY A 137 -8.55 18.03 -4.19
N GLU A 138 -9.30 18.99 -3.62
CA GLU A 138 -9.30 19.27 -2.18
C GLU A 138 -10.22 18.35 -1.38
N GLY A 139 -11.14 17.63 -2.03
CA GLY A 139 -11.98 16.63 -1.38
C GLY A 139 -11.14 15.50 -0.78
N THR A 140 -11.58 14.95 0.37
CA THR A 140 -11.01 13.74 0.94
C THR A 140 -11.35 12.55 0.04
N ALA A 141 -10.34 11.90 -0.52
CA ALA A 141 -10.52 10.72 -1.36
C ALA A 141 -10.58 9.44 -0.52
N ILE A 142 -9.70 9.33 0.46
CA ILE A 142 -9.57 8.13 1.29
C ILE A 142 -9.39 8.55 2.75
N GLU A 143 -10.02 7.77 3.63
CA GLU A 143 -9.81 7.85 5.06
C GLU A 143 -9.32 6.49 5.56
N LEU A 144 -8.11 6.45 6.10
CA LEU A 144 -7.45 5.23 6.58
C LEU A 144 -7.28 5.26 8.09
N PHE A 145 -7.82 4.24 8.76
CA PHE A 145 -7.57 4.03 10.19
C PHE A 145 -6.20 3.42 10.40
N THR A 146 -5.33 4.15 11.10
CA THR A 146 -3.98 3.70 11.47
C THR A 146 -3.93 3.39 12.96
N SER A 147 -3.19 2.34 13.34
CA SER A 147 -2.94 2.02 14.75
C SER A 147 -2.06 3.12 15.35
N GLY A 148 -2.66 4.00 16.13
CA GLY A 148 -1.92 5.01 16.89
C GLY A 148 -1.18 4.38 18.08
N THR A 149 -0.03 4.96 18.45
CA THR A 149 0.73 4.57 19.66
C THR A 149 -0.03 4.87 20.95
N THR A 150 -1.11 5.64 20.89
CA THR A 150 -1.89 6.15 22.03
C THR A 150 -3.21 5.42 22.30
N GLY A 151 -3.47 4.26 21.67
CA GLY A 151 -4.61 3.38 21.94
C GLY A 151 -5.72 3.43 20.89
N GLU A 152 -6.41 4.55 20.65
CA GLU A 152 -7.47 4.60 19.63
C GLU A 152 -6.90 4.80 18.22
N PRO A 153 -7.40 4.07 17.20
CA PRO A 153 -7.00 4.26 15.81
C PRO A 153 -7.27 5.70 15.35
N LYS A 154 -6.28 6.32 14.72
CA LYS A 154 -6.43 7.64 14.08
C LYS A 154 -6.83 7.46 12.63
N ALA A 155 -7.69 8.33 12.14
CA ALA A 155 -8.10 8.33 10.75
C ALA A 155 -7.26 9.33 9.95
N ALA A 156 -6.30 8.84 9.18
CA ALA A 156 -5.51 9.66 8.26
C ALA A 156 -6.35 10.01 7.03
N LEU A 157 -6.33 11.28 6.63
CA LEU A 157 -7.09 11.80 5.50
C LEU A 157 -6.18 12.00 4.30
N LEU A 158 -6.46 11.33 3.20
CA LEU A 158 -5.77 11.52 1.93
C LEU A 158 -6.71 12.23 0.96
N ARG A 159 -6.31 13.41 0.50
CA ARG A 159 -7.07 14.17 -0.50
C ARG A 159 -6.80 13.64 -1.90
N HIS A 160 -7.69 13.92 -2.85
CA HIS A 160 -7.49 13.55 -4.25
C HIS A 160 -6.15 14.06 -4.79
N ARG A 161 -5.76 15.32 -4.48
CA ARG A 161 -4.48 15.89 -4.90
C ARG A 161 -3.26 15.11 -4.42
N HIS A 162 -3.29 14.58 -3.18
CA HIS A 162 -2.18 13.78 -2.63
C HIS A 162 -1.99 12.48 -3.40
N LEU A 163 -3.10 11.75 -3.67
CA LEU A 163 -3.07 10.50 -4.41
C LEU A 163 -2.68 10.70 -5.88
N VAL A 164 -3.19 11.76 -6.51
CA VAL A 164 -2.84 12.13 -7.88
C VAL A 164 -1.35 12.45 -7.97
N SER A 165 -0.81 13.29 -7.06
CA SER A 165 0.61 13.61 -7.02
C SER A 165 1.48 12.35 -6.86
N TYR A 166 1.09 11.44 -5.95
CA TYR A 166 1.76 10.15 -5.79
C TYR A 166 1.77 9.32 -7.09
N VAL A 167 0.62 9.15 -7.74
CA VAL A 167 0.50 8.34 -8.95
C VAL A 167 1.32 8.92 -10.08
N LEU A 168 1.21 10.25 -10.33
CA LEU A 168 1.97 10.94 -11.38
C LEU A 168 3.50 10.92 -11.14
N GLY A 169 3.92 10.93 -9.87
CA GLY A 169 5.33 10.83 -9.48
C GLY A 169 5.91 9.40 -9.49
N SER A 170 5.05 8.37 -9.57
CA SER A 170 5.46 6.97 -9.40
C SER A 170 5.41 6.14 -10.67
N VAL A 171 4.49 6.42 -11.59
CA VAL A 171 4.27 5.62 -12.80
C VAL A 171 3.97 6.48 -14.01
N GLU A 172 4.34 5.99 -15.18
CA GLU A 172 4.03 6.63 -16.46
C GLU A 172 2.61 6.29 -16.89
N PHE A 173 1.86 7.31 -17.37
CA PHE A 173 0.53 7.11 -17.92
C PHE A 173 0.58 6.23 -19.16
N MET A 174 -0.28 5.19 -19.17
CA MET A 174 -0.34 4.24 -20.28
C MET A 174 1.01 3.55 -20.58
N GLY A 175 1.94 3.53 -19.63
CA GLY A 175 3.28 2.97 -19.82
C GLY A 175 3.35 1.45 -19.84
N ALA A 176 2.26 0.76 -19.46
CA ALA A 176 2.23 -0.70 -19.42
C ALA A 176 1.92 -1.32 -20.79
N HIS A 177 2.65 -2.38 -21.13
CA HIS A 177 2.31 -3.22 -22.27
C HIS A 177 1.03 -4.00 -22.02
N GLU A 178 0.37 -4.47 -23.10
CA GLU A 178 -0.93 -5.17 -23.01
C GLU A 178 -0.85 -6.50 -22.24
N ASP A 179 0.31 -7.17 -22.29
CA ASP A 179 0.57 -8.41 -21.58
C ASP A 179 0.90 -8.22 -20.09
N GLU A 180 1.02 -6.99 -19.62
CA GLU A 180 1.37 -6.73 -18.24
C GLU A 180 0.19 -6.92 -17.28
N ALA A 181 0.44 -7.71 -16.23
CA ALA A 181 -0.50 -7.96 -15.16
C ALA A 181 0.14 -7.77 -13.80
N ALA A 182 -0.56 -7.11 -12.89
CA ALA A 182 -0.13 -6.87 -11.52
C ALA A 182 -0.95 -7.72 -10.53
N LEU A 183 -0.26 -8.41 -9.62
CA LEU A 183 -0.90 -9.14 -8.53
C LEU A 183 -0.97 -8.27 -7.28
N VAL A 184 -2.19 -7.96 -6.84
CA VAL A 184 -2.47 -7.25 -5.59
C VAL A 184 -2.86 -8.27 -4.52
N SER A 185 -1.94 -8.52 -3.58
CA SER A 185 -2.10 -9.47 -2.47
C SER A 185 -2.03 -8.82 -1.09
N VAL A 186 -1.65 -7.54 -1.03
CA VAL A 186 -1.67 -6.78 0.22
C VAL A 186 -3.10 -6.46 0.65
N PRO A 187 -3.39 -6.46 1.96
CA PRO A 187 -4.76 -6.22 2.43
C PRO A 187 -5.32 -4.87 1.98
N PRO A 188 -6.63 -4.80 1.62
CA PRO A 188 -7.26 -3.59 1.07
C PRO A 188 -7.31 -2.40 2.04
N TYR A 189 -7.22 -2.66 3.35
CA TYR A 189 -7.25 -1.63 4.41
C TYR A 189 -5.88 -1.00 4.71
N HIS A 190 -4.86 -1.28 3.89
CA HIS A 190 -3.56 -0.60 3.92
C HIS A 190 -3.40 0.30 2.69
N VAL A 191 -2.74 1.46 2.88
CA VAL A 191 -2.47 2.41 1.79
C VAL A 191 -1.79 1.75 0.60
N ALA A 192 -0.93 0.78 0.82
CA ALA A 192 -0.23 0.05 -0.23
C ALA A 192 -1.17 -0.68 -1.20
N GLY A 193 -2.27 -1.27 -0.70
CA GLY A 193 -3.29 -1.92 -1.54
C GLY A 193 -4.01 -0.92 -2.45
N ILE A 194 -4.39 0.22 -1.90
CA ILE A 194 -5.03 1.31 -2.65
C ILE A 194 -4.06 1.91 -3.67
N ALA A 195 -2.84 2.22 -3.25
CA ALA A 195 -1.80 2.75 -4.12
C ALA A 195 -1.49 1.81 -5.30
N ALA A 196 -1.44 0.50 -5.04
CA ALA A 196 -1.25 -0.51 -6.09
C ALA A 196 -2.39 -0.49 -7.12
N ILE A 197 -3.66 -0.38 -6.70
CA ILE A 197 -4.79 -0.27 -7.61
C ILE A 197 -4.68 1.00 -8.45
N LEU A 198 -4.50 2.17 -7.82
CA LEU A 198 -4.44 3.44 -8.51
C LEU A 198 -3.29 3.50 -9.54
N SER A 199 -2.09 3.08 -9.13
CA SER A 199 -0.90 3.10 -10.00
C SER A 199 -1.03 2.14 -11.19
N ASN A 200 -1.53 0.91 -10.96
CA ASN A 200 -1.67 -0.07 -12.03
C ASN A 200 -2.80 0.29 -13.00
N VAL A 201 -3.92 0.81 -12.50
CA VAL A 201 -5.00 1.33 -13.36
C VAL A 201 -4.51 2.49 -14.23
N TYR A 202 -3.77 3.45 -13.66
CA TYR A 202 -3.23 4.58 -14.40
C TYR A 202 -2.18 4.16 -15.44
N ALA A 203 -1.37 3.15 -15.12
CA ALA A 203 -0.38 2.60 -16.05
C ALA A 203 -0.99 1.74 -17.16
N GLY A 204 -2.26 1.34 -17.05
CA GLY A 204 -2.94 0.48 -18.03
C GLY A 204 -2.67 -1.02 -17.84
N ARG A 205 -2.26 -1.46 -16.64
CA ARG A 205 -2.05 -2.88 -16.30
C ARG A 205 -3.35 -3.56 -15.91
N ARG A 206 -3.44 -4.83 -16.25
CA ARG A 206 -4.47 -5.72 -15.70
C ARG A 206 -4.16 -6.00 -14.23
N VAL A 207 -5.13 -5.80 -13.35
CA VAL A 207 -5.00 -6.04 -11.91
C VAL A 207 -5.68 -7.35 -11.55
N VAL A 208 -4.90 -8.29 -11.03
CA VAL A 208 -5.38 -9.55 -10.45
C VAL A 208 -5.31 -9.44 -8.94
N GLN A 209 -6.38 -9.81 -8.25
CA GLN A 209 -6.46 -9.69 -6.80
C GLN A 209 -6.43 -11.07 -6.15
N LEU A 210 -5.59 -11.26 -5.14
CA LEU A 210 -5.61 -12.43 -4.27
C LEU A 210 -6.42 -12.08 -3.02
N PRO A 211 -7.61 -12.66 -2.81
CA PRO A 211 -8.50 -12.27 -1.71
C PRO A 211 -7.87 -12.42 -0.33
N THR A 212 -7.18 -13.54 -0.11
CA THR A 212 -6.44 -13.82 1.12
C THR A 212 -5.06 -14.36 0.76
N PHE A 213 -4.02 -13.82 1.37
CA PHE A 213 -2.68 -14.27 1.08
C PHE A 213 -2.42 -15.67 1.65
N ASP A 214 -2.11 -16.60 0.75
CA ASP A 214 -1.39 -17.83 0.97
C ASP A 214 -0.21 -17.88 -0.01
N ALA A 215 0.96 -18.36 0.40
CA ALA A 215 2.16 -18.30 -0.45
C ALA A 215 2.09 -19.30 -1.62
N GLY A 216 1.49 -20.46 -1.41
CA GLY A 216 1.28 -21.45 -2.48
C GLY A 216 0.30 -20.94 -3.53
N ASP A 217 -0.83 -20.38 -3.09
CA ASP A 217 -1.84 -19.78 -3.96
C ASP A 217 -1.26 -18.58 -4.72
N TRP A 218 -0.43 -17.77 -4.04
CA TRP A 218 0.24 -16.63 -4.67
C TRP A 218 1.15 -17.07 -5.81
N VAL A 219 2.02 -18.08 -5.58
CA VAL A 219 2.92 -18.65 -6.59
C VAL A 219 2.13 -19.28 -7.74
N ALA A 220 1.07 -20.03 -7.43
CA ALA A 220 0.19 -20.64 -8.42
C ALA A 220 -0.50 -19.59 -9.31
N LEU A 221 -1.01 -18.51 -8.69
CA LEU A 221 -1.69 -17.43 -9.39
C LEU A 221 -0.74 -16.62 -10.28
N VAL A 222 0.50 -16.37 -9.82
CA VAL A 222 1.55 -15.72 -10.65
C VAL A 222 1.76 -16.49 -11.94
N ARG A 223 1.82 -17.83 -11.86
CA ARG A 223 2.01 -18.71 -13.04
C ARG A 223 0.76 -18.77 -13.91
N ALA A 224 -0.41 -19.00 -13.29
CA ALA A 224 -1.67 -19.18 -14.01
C ALA A 224 -2.08 -17.92 -14.80
N GLU A 225 -1.93 -16.75 -14.19
CA GLU A 225 -2.34 -15.46 -14.75
C GLU A 225 -1.20 -14.71 -15.45
N SER A 226 -0.02 -15.33 -15.58
CA SER A 226 1.17 -14.72 -16.22
C SER A 226 1.50 -13.35 -15.61
N ILE A 227 1.47 -13.26 -14.29
CA ILE A 227 1.71 -12.00 -13.56
C ILE A 227 3.13 -11.49 -13.87
N THR A 228 3.22 -10.21 -14.19
CA THR A 228 4.49 -9.54 -14.51
C THR A 228 5.02 -8.67 -13.39
N SER A 229 4.12 -8.19 -12.51
CA SER A 229 4.50 -7.36 -11.37
C SER A 229 3.68 -7.69 -10.12
N ALA A 230 4.28 -7.54 -8.94
CA ALA A 230 3.59 -7.73 -7.68
C ALA A 230 4.19 -6.85 -6.58
N MET A 231 3.40 -6.61 -5.52
CA MET A 231 3.87 -6.01 -4.28
C MET A 231 3.59 -6.94 -3.11
N VAL A 232 4.58 -7.10 -2.22
CA VAL A 232 4.47 -7.94 -1.03
C VAL A 232 5.03 -7.22 0.19
N VAL A 233 4.64 -7.67 1.39
CA VAL A 233 5.30 -7.26 2.63
C VAL A 233 6.37 -8.29 3.03
N PRO A 234 7.32 -7.95 3.92
CA PRO A 234 8.43 -8.85 4.27
C PRO A 234 8.00 -10.26 4.64
N THR A 235 6.95 -10.40 5.46
CA THR A 235 6.44 -11.73 5.88
C THR A 235 5.83 -12.54 4.74
N MET A 236 5.29 -11.89 3.71
CA MET A 236 4.81 -12.56 2.49
C MET A 236 5.99 -13.05 1.68
N LEU A 237 7.02 -12.21 1.47
CA LEU A 237 8.20 -12.61 0.70
C LEU A 237 8.93 -13.79 1.36
N THR A 238 9.08 -13.78 2.69
CA THR A 238 9.67 -14.92 3.40
C THR A 238 8.94 -16.23 3.07
N ARG A 239 7.61 -16.25 3.14
CA ARG A 239 6.81 -17.45 2.85
C ARG A 239 6.86 -17.85 1.36
N ILE A 240 6.92 -16.88 0.44
CA ILE A 240 7.07 -17.15 -1.00
C ILE A 240 8.43 -17.79 -1.25
N VAL A 241 9.50 -17.27 -0.64
CA VAL A 241 10.85 -17.86 -0.72
C VAL A 241 10.85 -19.31 -0.21
N GLU A 242 10.19 -19.60 0.92
CA GLU A 242 10.05 -20.97 1.44
C GLU A 242 9.36 -21.91 0.45
N VAL A 243 8.32 -21.46 -0.23
CA VAL A 243 7.61 -22.24 -1.26
C VAL A 243 8.53 -22.52 -2.45
N LEU A 244 9.23 -21.49 -2.96
CA LEU A 244 10.15 -21.65 -4.10
C LEU A 244 11.36 -22.52 -3.76
N ASP A 245 11.89 -22.41 -2.54
CA ASP A 245 12.96 -23.26 -2.06
C ASP A 245 12.55 -24.74 -1.99
N ALA A 246 11.31 -25.02 -1.55
CA ALA A 246 10.77 -26.36 -1.47
C ALA A 246 10.58 -27.02 -2.85
N GLU A 247 10.43 -26.24 -3.92
CA GLU A 247 10.38 -26.75 -5.30
C GLU A 247 11.76 -27.22 -5.81
N GLY A 248 12.83 -26.75 -5.18
CA GLY A 248 14.21 -27.09 -5.53
C GLY A 248 14.75 -26.38 -6.79
N PRO A 249 16.00 -26.68 -7.17
CA PRO A 249 16.69 -25.96 -8.26
C PRO A 249 16.08 -26.20 -9.65
N ASP A 250 15.36 -27.30 -9.82
CA ASP A 250 14.70 -27.68 -11.09
C ASP A 250 13.22 -27.22 -11.10
N GLY A 251 12.79 -26.48 -10.11
CA GLY A 251 11.44 -25.93 -10.02
C GLY A 251 11.12 -24.98 -11.18
N PRO A 252 9.81 -24.76 -11.51
CA PRO A 252 9.41 -23.95 -12.66
C PRO A 252 9.72 -22.46 -12.50
N GLY A 253 10.06 -22.00 -11.29
CA GLY A 253 10.30 -20.60 -11.00
C GLY A 253 9.10 -19.68 -11.30
N LEU A 254 9.37 -18.39 -11.52
CA LEU A 254 8.37 -17.38 -11.88
C LEU A 254 8.83 -16.60 -13.13
N PRO A 255 8.87 -17.21 -14.31
CA PRO A 255 9.52 -16.62 -15.50
C PRO A 255 8.80 -15.38 -16.03
N THR A 256 7.51 -15.19 -15.74
CA THR A 256 6.74 -14.02 -16.15
C THR A 256 6.91 -12.83 -15.21
N LEU A 257 7.36 -13.06 -13.96
CA LEU A 257 7.48 -12.01 -12.95
C LEU A 257 8.70 -11.13 -13.22
N ARG A 258 8.46 -9.95 -13.80
CA ARG A 258 9.50 -8.97 -14.20
C ARG A 258 9.88 -8.03 -13.05
N SER A 259 8.92 -7.71 -12.15
CA SER A 259 9.12 -6.79 -11.05
C SER A 259 8.45 -7.27 -9.76
N LEU A 260 9.16 -7.15 -8.64
CA LEU A 260 8.63 -7.45 -7.31
C LEU A 260 8.99 -6.35 -6.34
N SER A 261 7.99 -5.55 -5.96
CA SER A 261 8.14 -4.53 -4.94
C SER A 261 7.92 -5.14 -3.55
N TYR A 262 8.65 -4.66 -2.57
CA TYR A 262 8.41 -4.99 -1.18
C TYR A 262 8.53 -3.75 -0.29
N GLY A 263 7.82 -3.75 0.85
CA GLY A 263 7.81 -2.60 1.75
C GLY A 263 6.83 -2.78 2.91
N GLY A 264 6.56 -1.70 3.65
CA GLY A 264 5.67 -1.72 4.81
C GLY A 264 6.29 -2.33 6.08
N GLY A 265 7.58 -2.63 6.06
CA GLY A 265 8.34 -3.14 7.19
C GLY A 265 9.78 -3.43 6.81
N ARG A 266 10.63 -3.67 7.81
CA ARG A 266 12.03 -4.03 7.56
C ARG A 266 12.11 -5.42 6.92
N MET A 267 12.87 -5.52 5.81
CA MET A 267 13.13 -6.78 5.12
C MET A 267 14.28 -7.52 5.79
N PRO A 268 14.10 -8.79 6.23
CA PRO A 268 15.21 -9.58 6.73
C PRO A 268 16.26 -9.84 5.66
N SER A 269 17.53 -9.56 5.98
CA SER A 269 18.63 -9.73 5.02
C SER A 269 18.72 -11.15 4.41
N PRO A 270 18.55 -12.26 5.16
CA PRO A 270 18.53 -13.59 4.57
C PRO A 270 17.43 -13.80 3.54
N THR A 271 16.23 -13.23 3.78
CA THR A 271 15.08 -13.36 2.87
C THR A 271 15.35 -12.66 1.55
N ILE A 272 15.81 -11.40 1.56
CA ILE A 272 16.06 -10.67 0.31
C ILE A 272 17.21 -11.27 -0.47
N LEU A 273 18.29 -11.70 0.18
CA LEU A 273 19.41 -12.37 -0.48
C LEU A 273 18.94 -13.65 -1.18
N ARG A 274 18.15 -14.47 -0.48
CA ARG A 274 17.63 -15.70 -1.07
C ARG A 274 16.64 -15.45 -2.20
N ALA A 275 15.77 -14.43 -2.06
CA ALA A 275 14.84 -14.04 -3.12
C ALA A 275 15.58 -13.60 -4.41
N LEU A 276 16.66 -12.84 -4.28
CA LEU A 276 17.50 -12.40 -5.41
C LEU A 276 18.18 -13.58 -6.11
N GLU A 277 18.57 -14.63 -5.37
CA GLU A 277 19.13 -15.87 -5.95
C GLU A 277 18.08 -16.69 -6.69
N LEU A 278 16.87 -16.85 -6.11
CA LEU A 278 15.78 -17.65 -6.68
C LEU A 278 15.12 -16.97 -7.89
N LEU A 279 15.11 -15.65 -7.94
CA LEU A 279 14.45 -14.83 -8.96
C LEU A 279 15.44 -13.88 -9.65
N PRO A 280 16.51 -14.38 -10.30
CA PRO A 280 17.61 -13.55 -10.79
C PRO A 280 17.22 -12.58 -11.92
N THR A 281 16.11 -12.84 -12.61
CA THR A 281 15.59 -12.00 -13.71
C THR A 281 14.54 -10.98 -13.23
N THR A 282 14.09 -11.09 -11.98
CA THR A 282 13.09 -10.18 -11.41
C THR A 282 13.75 -8.90 -10.89
N ALA A 283 13.19 -7.77 -11.26
CA ALA A 283 13.60 -6.46 -10.77
C ALA A 283 13.00 -6.21 -9.38
N PHE A 284 13.83 -6.23 -8.34
CA PHE A 284 13.39 -5.96 -6.97
C PHE A 284 13.37 -4.46 -6.68
N VAL A 285 12.35 -4.02 -5.93
CA VAL A 285 12.20 -2.64 -5.48
C VAL A 285 11.81 -2.63 -4.01
N ASN A 286 12.64 -2.03 -3.14
CA ASN A 286 12.23 -1.72 -1.77
C ASN A 286 11.53 -0.37 -1.74
N ALA A 287 10.33 -0.29 -1.16
CA ALA A 287 9.53 0.92 -1.07
C ALA A 287 9.30 1.29 0.41
N TYR A 288 9.79 2.46 0.82
CA TYR A 288 9.52 3.05 2.12
C TYR A 288 8.52 4.19 2.01
N GLY A 289 7.57 4.22 2.93
CA GLY A 289 6.58 5.27 3.05
C GLY A 289 5.53 4.96 4.12
N LEU A 290 4.61 5.89 4.30
CA LEU A 290 3.58 5.85 5.32
C LEU A 290 2.20 6.08 4.71
N THR A 291 1.15 5.87 5.49
CA THR A 291 -0.21 6.24 5.11
C THR A 291 -0.31 7.74 4.83
N GLU A 292 0.29 8.54 5.68
CA GLU A 292 0.30 10.01 5.63
C GLU A 292 1.06 10.58 4.40
N THR A 293 1.85 9.75 3.73
CA THR A 293 2.59 10.13 2.52
C THR A 293 1.98 9.56 1.25
N SER A 294 0.73 9.10 1.31
CA SER A 294 0.01 8.47 0.18
C SER A 294 0.72 7.24 -0.40
N SER A 295 1.65 6.63 0.28
CA SER A 295 2.47 5.46 0.04
C SER A 295 3.97 5.81 0.00
N THR A 296 4.68 5.52 -1.11
CA THR A 296 6.15 5.54 -1.20
C THR A 296 6.74 6.95 -1.21
N VAL A 297 7.77 7.17 -0.40
CA VAL A 297 8.57 8.41 -0.38
C VAL A 297 10.03 8.17 -0.79
N ALA A 298 10.54 6.95 -0.57
CA ALA A 298 11.88 6.56 -1.01
C ALA A 298 11.87 5.13 -1.55
N LEU A 299 12.74 4.84 -2.48
CA LEU A 299 12.88 3.51 -3.05
C LEU A 299 14.34 3.12 -3.29
N LEU A 300 14.64 1.83 -3.06
CA LEU A 300 15.84 1.17 -3.54
C LEU A 300 15.47 0.42 -4.82
N GLY A 301 16.08 0.82 -5.92
CA GLY A 301 15.74 0.31 -7.26
C GLY A 301 16.45 -1.02 -7.59
N PRO A 302 16.11 -1.59 -8.77
CA PRO A 302 16.68 -2.87 -9.20
C PRO A 302 18.20 -2.82 -9.44
N ASP A 303 18.72 -1.69 -9.91
CA ASP A 303 20.15 -1.53 -10.19
C ASP A 303 20.95 -1.51 -8.91
N GLU A 304 20.46 -0.80 -7.89
CA GLU A 304 21.08 -0.75 -6.56
C GLU A 304 21.04 -2.12 -5.87
N HIS A 305 19.99 -2.91 -6.05
CA HIS A 305 19.95 -4.29 -5.55
C HIS A 305 21.04 -5.14 -6.20
N ARG A 306 21.19 -5.07 -7.54
CA ARG A 306 22.23 -5.80 -8.27
C ARG A 306 23.63 -5.36 -7.90
N GLU A 307 23.86 -4.04 -7.79
CA GLU A 307 25.13 -3.47 -7.39
C GLU A 307 25.53 -3.96 -5.99
N ALA A 308 24.59 -3.87 -5.03
CA ALA A 308 24.85 -4.28 -3.65
C ALA A 308 25.13 -5.79 -3.52
N MET A 309 24.44 -6.62 -4.33
CA MET A 309 24.70 -8.07 -4.36
C MET A 309 26.07 -8.41 -4.94
N ALA A 310 26.52 -7.68 -5.96
CA ALA A 310 27.78 -7.94 -6.65
C ALA A 310 29.01 -7.32 -5.97
N SER A 311 28.81 -6.39 -5.04
CA SER A 311 29.89 -5.62 -4.41
C SER A 311 30.57 -6.39 -3.27
N ASP A 312 31.90 -6.27 -3.18
CA ASP A 312 32.68 -6.69 -2.00
C ASP A 312 32.80 -5.57 -0.95
N ASP A 313 32.42 -4.33 -1.31
CA ASP A 313 32.44 -3.20 -0.38
C ASP A 313 31.30 -3.34 0.65
N PRO A 314 31.61 -3.41 1.97
CA PRO A 314 30.58 -3.53 3.01
C PRO A 314 29.57 -2.37 3.02
N VAL A 315 29.97 -1.16 2.64
CA VAL A 315 29.10 0.02 2.58
C VAL A 315 28.07 -0.14 1.48
N VAL A 316 28.49 -0.56 0.29
CA VAL A 316 27.60 -0.82 -0.85
C VAL A 316 26.66 -1.97 -0.54
N ARG A 317 27.16 -3.07 0.03
CA ARG A 317 26.34 -4.22 0.45
C ARG A 317 25.28 -3.84 1.48
N ALA A 318 25.60 -2.95 2.42
CA ALA A 318 24.66 -2.50 3.45
C ALA A 318 23.44 -1.75 2.86
N ARG A 319 23.54 -1.25 1.62
CA ARG A 319 22.40 -0.59 0.92
C ARG A 319 21.22 -1.51 0.70
N LEU A 320 21.38 -2.85 0.66
CA LEU A 320 20.26 -3.79 0.63
C LEU A 320 19.31 -3.63 1.81
N GLY A 321 19.79 -3.13 2.95
CA GLY A 321 18.98 -2.81 4.12
C GLY A 321 18.45 -1.37 4.16
N SER A 322 18.76 -0.55 3.15
CA SER A 322 18.29 0.83 3.07
C SER A 322 16.88 0.93 2.46
N ALA A 323 16.23 2.07 2.68
CA ALA A 323 15.02 2.47 1.97
C ALA A 323 15.30 3.04 0.56
N GLY A 324 16.57 3.10 0.15
CA GLY A 324 16.98 3.68 -1.11
C GLY A 324 17.01 5.21 -1.09
N ARG A 325 16.72 5.83 -2.22
CA ARG A 325 16.73 7.30 -2.37
C ARG A 325 15.33 7.87 -2.39
N PRO A 326 15.15 9.13 -1.91
CA PRO A 326 13.89 9.84 -2.05
C PRO A 326 13.41 9.91 -3.49
N LEU A 327 12.08 9.82 -3.68
CA LEU A 327 11.48 10.09 -5.00
C LEU A 327 11.77 11.52 -5.43
N PRO A 328 11.86 11.82 -6.73
CA PRO A 328 12.17 13.17 -7.23
C PRO A 328 11.17 14.25 -6.76
N THR A 329 9.95 13.85 -6.40
CA THR A 329 8.86 14.71 -5.92
C THR A 329 8.85 14.90 -4.41
N ILE A 330 9.77 14.25 -3.68
CA ILE A 330 9.84 14.25 -2.22
C ILE A 330 11.18 14.79 -1.74
N GLU A 331 11.11 15.70 -0.80
CA GLU A 331 12.26 16.14 -0.01
C GLU A 331 12.30 15.35 1.29
N VAL A 332 13.49 14.91 1.67
CA VAL A 332 13.75 14.21 2.95
C VAL A 332 14.88 14.93 3.69
N THR A 333 14.69 15.14 4.97
CA THR A 333 15.75 15.65 5.88
C THR A 333 15.74 14.82 7.16
N ILE A 334 16.90 14.74 7.80
CA ILE A 334 17.06 14.11 9.10
C ILE A 334 17.22 15.21 10.13
N ARG A 335 16.42 15.18 11.20
CA ARG A 335 16.43 16.24 12.22
C ARG A 335 16.62 15.68 13.62
N ASP A 336 17.24 16.48 14.46
CA ASP A 336 17.42 16.19 15.88
C ASP A 336 16.15 16.50 16.71
N ASP A 337 16.22 16.28 18.02
CA ASP A 337 15.12 16.54 18.96
C ASP A 337 14.76 18.04 19.07
N LEU A 338 15.58 18.96 18.57
CA LEU A 338 15.31 20.40 18.52
C LEU A 338 14.65 20.79 17.20
N GLY A 339 14.59 19.87 16.23
CA GLY A 339 14.06 20.09 14.89
C GLY A 339 15.09 20.68 13.91
N ASP A 340 16.36 20.73 14.29
CA ASP A 340 17.44 21.20 13.44
C ASP A 340 17.96 20.04 12.55
N GLU A 341 18.33 20.35 11.30
CA GLU A 341 18.88 19.37 10.37
C GLU A 341 20.27 18.91 10.83
N VAL A 342 20.46 17.58 10.87
CA VAL A 342 21.73 16.97 11.28
C VAL A 342 22.67 16.79 10.09
N ALA A 343 23.98 16.63 10.36
CA ALA A 343 24.95 16.35 9.31
C ALA A 343 24.74 14.96 8.68
N VAL A 344 25.16 14.80 7.43
CA VAL A 344 25.12 13.51 6.71
C VAL A 344 25.79 12.41 7.55
N GLY A 345 25.14 11.26 7.63
CA GLY A 345 25.56 10.11 8.43
C GLY A 345 25.19 10.19 9.91
N GLN A 346 24.60 11.29 10.38
CA GLN A 346 24.11 11.38 11.76
C GLN A 346 22.67 10.90 11.85
N PRO A 347 22.32 10.14 12.92
CA PRO A 347 20.94 9.68 13.13
C PRO A 347 20.05 10.80 13.67
N GLY A 348 18.76 10.72 13.33
CA GLY A 348 17.71 11.61 13.81
C GLY A 348 16.34 11.14 13.36
N GLU A 349 15.34 11.99 13.49
CA GLU A 349 14.00 11.75 12.97
C GLU A 349 13.96 12.05 11.47
N ILE A 350 13.30 11.17 10.70
CA ILE A 350 13.06 11.38 9.27
C ILE A 350 11.91 12.35 9.11
N TRP A 351 12.15 13.45 8.41
CA TRP A 351 11.11 14.41 8.04
C TRP A 351 10.97 14.46 6.52
N VAL A 352 9.72 14.55 6.05
CA VAL A 352 9.41 14.50 4.62
C VAL A 352 8.55 15.67 4.19
N ARG A 353 8.71 16.13 2.94
CA ARG A 353 7.91 17.19 2.35
C ARG A 353 7.65 16.87 0.87
N GLY A 354 6.43 17.15 0.39
CA GLY A 354 6.03 16.97 -0.99
C GLY A 354 4.51 17.03 -1.13
N GLU A 355 4.01 17.21 -2.35
CA GLU A 355 2.58 17.36 -2.60
C GLU A 355 1.74 16.13 -2.26
N GLN A 356 2.35 14.94 -2.26
CA GLN A 356 1.69 13.70 -1.86
C GLN A 356 1.58 13.52 -0.33
N VAL A 357 2.23 14.41 0.47
CA VAL A 357 2.27 14.32 1.93
C VAL A 357 1.04 15.02 2.50
N SER A 358 0.15 14.25 3.12
CA SER A 358 -1.08 14.78 3.72
C SER A 358 -0.85 15.35 5.13
N GLY A 359 -0.33 14.53 6.05
CA GLY A 359 -0.19 14.90 7.46
C GLY A 359 -1.50 15.26 8.16
N GLU A 360 -2.66 14.98 7.55
CA GLU A 360 -3.99 15.32 8.06
C GLU A 360 -4.66 14.12 8.75
N TYR A 361 -5.35 14.39 9.87
CA TYR A 361 -6.13 13.39 10.57
C TYR A 361 -7.51 13.96 10.93
N ARG A 362 -8.54 13.12 10.88
CA ARG A 362 -9.89 13.51 11.27
C ARG A 362 -9.92 14.01 12.72
N GLY A 363 -10.51 15.20 12.91
CA GLY A 363 -10.70 15.79 14.24
C GLY A 363 -9.43 16.29 14.93
N SER A 364 -8.31 16.38 14.20
CA SER A 364 -7.04 16.89 14.73
C SER A 364 -6.48 18.00 13.84
N ALA A 365 -5.64 18.86 14.39
CA ALA A 365 -4.87 19.80 13.58
C ALA A 365 -3.89 19.02 12.66
N PRO A 366 -3.63 19.51 11.45
CA PRO A 366 -2.60 18.94 10.58
C PRO A 366 -1.25 18.89 11.29
N ARG A 367 -0.49 17.84 11.04
CA ARG A 367 0.86 17.66 11.62
C ARG A 367 1.97 18.29 10.77
N LEU A 368 1.61 18.91 9.67
CA LEU A 368 2.57 19.65 8.86
C LEU A 368 3.04 20.89 9.59
N THR A 369 4.33 21.15 9.52
CA THR A 369 4.89 22.46 9.93
C THR A 369 4.42 23.56 8.99
N PRO A 370 4.56 24.85 9.35
CA PRO A 370 4.15 25.97 8.49
C PRO A 370 4.84 25.99 7.12
N ASP A 371 6.03 25.40 7.01
CA ASP A 371 6.82 25.25 5.78
C ASP A 371 6.63 23.88 5.10
N GLY A 372 5.60 23.11 5.52
CA GLY A 372 5.12 21.89 4.84
C GLY A 372 5.87 20.59 5.18
N TRP A 373 6.74 20.57 6.19
CA TRP A 373 7.39 19.35 6.64
C TRP A 373 6.49 18.50 7.53
N PHE A 374 6.56 17.19 7.32
CA PHE A 374 5.88 16.17 8.11
C PHE A 374 6.89 15.35 8.92
N PRO A 375 6.83 15.37 10.26
CA PRO A 375 7.63 14.50 11.12
C PRO A 375 7.05 13.08 11.07
N THR A 376 7.83 12.10 10.58
CA THR A 376 7.34 10.73 10.36
C THR A 376 7.27 9.89 11.63
N HIS A 377 7.98 10.29 12.69
CA HIS A 377 8.28 9.51 13.89
C HIS A 377 9.07 8.22 13.59
N ASP A 378 9.66 8.12 12.41
CA ASP A 378 10.65 7.11 12.09
C ASP A 378 12.04 7.69 12.31
N GLY A 379 12.90 6.93 13.00
CA GLY A 379 14.31 7.24 13.11
C GLY A 379 15.08 6.75 11.89
N GLY A 380 16.12 7.48 11.54
CA GLY A 380 16.98 7.10 10.42
C GLY A 380 18.17 8.02 10.22
N TRP A 381 18.91 7.78 9.17
CA TRP A 381 20.04 8.59 8.73
C TRP A 381 20.22 8.49 7.22
N MET A 382 20.87 9.47 6.63
CA MET A 382 21.17 9.49 5.20
C MET A 382 22.68 9.35 4.99
N ASP A 383 23.09 8.46 4.08
CA ASP A 383 24.50 8.30 3.74
C ASP A 383 24.98 9.39 2.76
N ALA A 384 26.30 9.40 2.48
CA ALA A 384 26.92 10.40 1.61
C ALA A 384 26.46 10.31 0.14
N ASP A 385 25.91 9.17 -0.27
CA ASP A 385 25.38 8.92 -1.61
C ASP A 385 23.87 9.14 -1.69
N GLY A 386 23.23 9.60 -0.59
CA GLY A 386 21.83 9.95 -0.52
C GLY A 386 20.89 8.76 -0.29
N PHE A 387 21.40 7.62 0.20
CA PHE A 387 20.56 6.50 0.61
C PHE A 387 20.01 6.71 2.02
N LEU A 388 18.72 6.54 2.18
CA LEU A 388 18.01 6.64 3.45
C LEU A 388 18.03 5.30 4.18
N HIS A 389 18.53 5.29 5.39
CA HIS A 389 18.55 4.13 6.28
C HIS A 389 17.54 4.33 7.40
N VAL A 390 16.49 3.51 7.43
CA VAL A 390 15.42 3.57 8.44
C VAL A 390 15.78 2.63 9.59
N THR A 391 15.83 3.14 10.81
CA THR A 391 16.18 2.36 12.01
C THR A 391 14.97 1.84 12.78
N GLY A 392 13.79 2.39 12.52
CA GLY A 392 12.52 2.00 13.14
C GLY A 392 11.78 3.18 13.75
N ARG A 393 10.69 2.89 14.48
CA ARG A 393 9.91 3.93 15.16
C ARG A 393 10.68 4.55 16.31
N MET A 394 10.64 5.87 16.44
CA MET A 394 11.25 6.58 17.58
C MET A 394 10.64 6.15 18.92
N ASP A 395 9.33 5.87 18.94
CA ASP A 395 8.59 5.43 20.14
C ASP A 395 8.90 3.98 20.55
N ASP A 396 9.43 3.15 19.65
CA ASP A 396 9.76 1.73 19.91
C ASP A 396 11.20 1.54 20.41
N VAL A 397 12.00 2.60 20.48
CA VAL A 397 13.42 2.53 20.91
C VAL A 397 13.54 2.00 22.34
N ILE A 398 14.35 0.97 22.52
CA ILE A 398 14.63 0.40 23.83
C ILE A 398 15.78 1.19 24.48
N VAL A 399 15.47 1.92 25.56
CA VAL A 399 16.49 2.64 26.33
C VAL A 399 17.02 1.74 27.43
N LYS A 400 18.29 1.35 27.34
CA LYS A 400 18.99 0.56 28.36
C LYS A 400 20.33 1.18 28.74
N GLY A 401 20.44 1.57 30.01
CA GLY A 401 21.69 2.15 30.53
C GLY A 401 22.11 3.47 29.86
N GLY A 402 21.12 4.25 29.35
CA GLY A 402 21.38 5.49 28.62
C GLY A 402 21.74 5.29 27.14
N GLN A 403 21.67 4.06 26.63
CA GLN A 403 21.86 3.75 25.21
C GLN A 403 20.50 3.47 24.55
N ASN A 404 20.30 4.05 23.38
CA ASN A 404 19.16 3.78 22.52
C ASN A 404 19.49 2.57 21.65
N VAL A 405 18.69 1.51 21.78
CA VAL A 405 18.82 0.26 20.99
C VAL A 405 17.58 0.13 20.13
N SER A 406 17.77 0.04 18.81
CA SER A 406 16.68 -0.21 17.89
C SER A 406 16.23 -1.67 18.03
N PRO A 407 14.92 -1.95 18.24
CA PRO A 407 14.36 -3.31 18.17
C PRO A 407 14.76 -4.04 16.89
N GLY A 408 14.76 -3.36 15.76
CA GLY A 408 15.10 -3.92 14.46
C GLY A 408 16.56 -4.43 14.36
N GLU A 409 17.51 -3.83 15.06
CA GLU A 409 18.90 -4.33 15.12
C GLU A 409 18.99 -5.66 15.85
N ILE A 410 18.25 -5.78 16.97
CA ILE A 410 18.19 -7.03 17.74
C ILE A 410 17.49 -8.12 16.91
N GLU A 411 16.39 -7.78 16.29
CA GLU A 411 15.59 -8.69 15.43
C GLU A 411 16.44 -9.24 14.30
N GLU A 412 17.23 -8.40 13.61
CA GLU A 412 18.09 -8.83 12.52
C GLU A 412 19.15 -9.84 12.95
N VAL A 413 19.82 -9.59 14.09
CA VAL A 413 20.80 -10.53 14.65
C VAL A 413 20.15 -11.86 15.00
N LEU A 414 18.91 -11.83 15.56
CA LEU A 414 18.21 -13.04 15.94
C LEU A 414 17.75 -13.84 14.70
N VAL A 415 17.25 -13.19 13.65
CA VAL A 415 16.77 -13.89 12.42
C VAL A 415 17.91 -14.52 11.63
N CYS A 416 19.16 -14.09 11.84
CA CYS A 416 20.34 -14.76 11.26
C CYS A 416 20.62 -16.15 11.87
N HIS A 417 19.98 -16.50 13.00
CA HIS A 417 20.16 -17.81 13.61
C HIS A 417 19.30 -18.86 12.87
N PRO A 418 19.85 -20.01 12.45
CA PRO A 418 19.17 -20.99 11.58
C PRO A 418 17.85 -21.52 12.14
N GLU A 419 17.69 -21.52 13.48
CA GLU A 419 16.47 -22.02 14.14
C GLU A 419 15.44 -20.94 14.44
N ILE A 420 15.71 -19.65 14.09
CA ILE A 420 14.82 -18.53 14.36
C ILE A 420 14.25 -18.03 13.04
N GLY A 421 13.01 -18.42 12.73
CA GLY A 421 12.32 -17.97 11.52
C GLY A 421 11.76 -16.54 11.62
N ARG A 422 11.54 -16.02 12.85
CA ARG A 422 11.01 -14.67 13.10
C ARG A 422 11.39 -14.18 14.49
N ALA A 423 11.78 -12.92 14.58
CA ALA A 423 11.98 -12.20 15.83
C ALA A 423 11.12 -10.93 15.89
N SER A 424 10.62 -10.57 17.06
CA SER A 424 9.96 -9.30 17.32
C SER A 424 10.28 -8.87 18.75
N CYS A 425 10.96 -7.73 18.89
CA CYS A 425 11.34 -7.16 20.16
C CYS A 425 10.42 -6.00 20.51
N ARG A 426 9.91 -5.98 21.74
CA ARG A 426 9.15 -4.85 22.29
C ARG A 426 9.68 -4.51 23.67
N ALA A 427 9.84 -3.23 23.99
CA ALA A 427 10.06 -2.81 25.36
C ALA A 427 8.86 -3.19 26.21
N ARG A 428 9.06 -3.90 27.33
CA ARG A 428 8.04 -3.98 28.38
C ARG A 428 8.10 -2.67 29.17
N VAL A 429 7.07 -1.88 29.04
CA VAL A 429 6.86 -0.72 29.91
C VAL A 429 6.41 -1.21 31.29
#